data_b486f776d10c2a57c61e9ede8c4607b8
#
_entry.id   b486f776d10c2a57c61e9ede8c4607b8
#
_cell.length_a   1.000
_cell.length_b   1.000
_cell.length_c   1.000
_cell.angle_alpha   90.00
_cell.angle_beta   90.00
_cell.angle_gamma   90.00
#
_symmetry.space_group_name_H-M   'P 1'
#
loop_
_entity.id
_entity.type
_entity.pdbx_description
1 polymer ?
#
loop_
_entity_poly.entity_id
_entity_poly.type
_entity_poly.pdbx_seq_one_letter_code
_entity_poly.pdbx_strand_id
1 'polypeptide(L)'
;VDVLCLDKTGTITEGRMEVSDVISLDGNDHEKALCEMIYALGDNNPTALAVMDRYKKDGFLPEREWSAKTAIHFSSAKKWSLAAFEDKGTYILGAAEFILGDAMTDALREQIKTLSEGGYRVVLFAHSDNMPPEVEGGALPENITPVALVRITDCIRKEAPATLKYFAEQ
;
A
#
# COMPACT_ATOMS: atom_id res chain seq x y z
N VAL A 1 25.57 -17.40 23.78
CA VAL A 1 25.63 -16.25 22.86
C VAL A 1 24.89 -15.08 23.52
N ASP A 2 25.62 -14.01 23.85
CA ASP A 2 25.05 -12.87 24.59
C ASP A 2 24.24 -11.94 23.72
N VAL A 3 24.52 -11.90 22.40
CA VAL A 3 23.78 -11.10 21.41
C VAL A 3 23.70 -11.86 20.10
N LEU A 4 22.50 -12.00 19.55
CA LEU A 4 22.24 -12.56 18.23
C LEU A 4 21.66 -11.47 17.33
N CYS A 5 22.40 -11.05 16.30
CA CYS A 5 21.94 -10.12 15.29
C CYS A 5 21.48 -10.90 14.05
N LEU A 6 20.22 -10.77 13.69
CA LEU A 6 19.63 -11.39 12.50
C LEU A 6 19.07 -10.33 11.57
N ASP A 7 19.25 -10.52 10.25
CA ASP A 7 18.52 -9.74 9.28
C ASP A 7 17.03 -10.14 9.32
N LYS A 8 16.15 -9.14 9.26
CA LYS A 8 14.69 -9.35 9.30
C LYS A 8 14.18 -9.87 7.96
N THR A 9 14.55 -9.16 6.88
CA THR A 9 13.95 -9.38 5.56
C THR A 9 14.58 -10.57 4.84
N GLY A 10 13.77 -11.57 4.52
CA GLY A 10 14.24 -12.81 3.88
C GLY A 10 14.86 -13.85 4.83
N THR A 11 15.17 -13.48 6.07
CA THR A 11 15.68 -14.38 7.12
C THR A 11 14.56 -14.78 8.09
N ILE A 12 14.04 -13.82 8.84
CA ILE A 12 12.90 -14.01 9.77
C ILE A 12 11.59 -14.00 9.00
N THR A 13 11.49 -13.19 7.93
CA THR A 13 10.32 -13.10 7.06
C THR A 13 10.50 -13.93 5.79
N GLU A 14 9.40 -14.27 5.14
CA GLU A 14 9.37 -15.00 3.86
C GLU A 14 9.77 -14.15 2.65
N GLY A 15 10.03 -12.85 2.85
CA GLY A 15 10.28 -11.88 1.77
C GLY A 15 9.01 -11.43 1.02
N ARG A 16 7.83 -11.88 1.45
CA ARG A 16 6.54 -11.44 0.93
C ARG A 16 5.77 -10.67 2.00
N MET A 17 4.82 -9.86 1.54
CA MET A 17 3.92 -9.07 2.38
C MET A 17 2.48 -9.52 2.20
N GLU A 18 1.64 -9.21 3.16
CA GLU A 18 0.19 -9.39 3.06
C GLU A 18 -0.55 -8.15 3.58
N VAL A 19 -1.71 -7.88 2.99
CA VAL A 19 -2.62 -6.85 3.48
C VAL A 19 -3.37 -7.42 4.67
N SER A 20 -3.16 -6.82 5.85
CA SER A 20 -3.88 -7.22 7.06
C SER A 20 -5.23 -6.53 7.16
N ASP A 21 -5.34 -5.29 6.68
CA ASP A 21 -6.57 -4.52 6.76
C ASP A 21 -6.63 -3.38 5.72
N VAL A 22 -7.85 -3.00 5.33
CA VAL A 22 -8.16 -1.82 4.52
C VAL A 22 -9.17 -0.99 5.32
N ILE A 23 -8.71 0.15 5.86
CA ILE A 23 -9.49 0.99 6.77
C ILE A 23 -10.07 2.16 5.98
N SER A 24 -11.39 2.19 5.81
CA SER A 24 -12.07 3.32 5.16
C SER A 24 -11.98 4.60 6.01
N LEU A 25 -11.72 5.72 5.37
CA LEU A 25 -11.67 7.05 5.99
C LEU A 25 -12.95 7.86 5.77
N ASP A 26 -13.76 7.50 4.77
CA ASP A 26 -14.99 8.20 4.37
C ASP A 26 -16.25 7.35 4.57
N GLY A 27 -16.12 6.14 5.10
CA GLY A 27 -17.23 5.20 5.33
C GLY A 27 -17.65 4.39 4.10
N ASN A 28 -17.01 4.59 2.94
CA ASN A 28 -17.28 3.84 1.72
C ASN A 28 -16.34 2.64 1.58
N ASP A 29 -16.77 1.67 0.77
CA ASP A 29 -15.93 0.55 0.37
C ASP A 29 -15.06 0.94 -0.83
N HIS A 30 -13.76 0.89 -0.66
CA HIS A 30 -12.78 1.22 -1.69
C HIS A 30 -11.99 0.00 -2.20
N GLU A 31 -12.35 -1.20 -1.78
CA GLU A 31 -11.60 -2.42 -2.14
C GLU A 31 -11.62 -2.67 -3.66
N LYS A 32 -12.77 -2.47 -4.31
CA LYS A 32 -12.86 -2.58 -5.77
C LYS A 32 -11.94 -1.60 -6.48
N ALA A 33 -11.97 -0.32 -6.09
CA ALA A 33 -11.15 0.72 -6.70
C ALA A 33 -9.64 0.45 -6.51
N LEU A 34 -9.25 -0.02 -5.33
CA LEU A 34 -7.88 -0.40 -5.03
C LEU A 34 -7.42 -1.59 -5.90
N CYS A 35 -8.25 -2.61 -6.05
CA CYS A 35 -7.97 -3.75 -6.91
C CYS A 35 -7.82 -3.36 -8.39
N GLU A 36 -8.74 -2.55 -8.91
CA GLU A 36 -8.71 -2.07 -10.30
C GLU A 36 -7.47 -1.21 -10.57
N MET A 37 -7.11 -0.31 -9.63
CA MET A 37 -5.91 0.50 -9.73
C MET A 37 -4.64 -0.36 -9.81
N ILE A 38 -4.46 -1.29 -8.88
CA ILE A 38 -3.28 -2.17 -8.85
C ILE A 38 -3.21 -3.04 -10.10
N TYR A 39 -4.36 -3.53 -10.56
CA TYR A 39 -4.42 -4.32 -11.78
C TYR A 39 -4.05 -3.50 -13.02
N ALA A 40 -4.55 -2.26 -13.11
CA ALA A 40 -4.24 -1.34 -14.22
C ALA A 40 -2.75 -0.93 -14.26
N LEU A 41 -2.11 -0.81 -13.10
CA LEU A 41 -0.68 -0.54 -13.00
C LEU A 41 0.16 -1.74 -13.45
N GLY A 42 -0.27 -2.97 -13.16
CA GLY A 42 0.51 -4.16 -13.46
C GLY A 42 1.86 -4.24 -12.72
N ASP A 43 2.00 -3.50 -11.63
CA ASP A 43 3.21 -3.51 -10.80
C ASP A 43 3.41 -4.86 -10.10
N ASN A 44 4.65 -5.27 -9.96
CA ASN A 44 5.07 -6.49 -9.26
C ASN A 44 5.86 -6.22 -7.98
N ASN A 45 5.78 -5.00 -7.45
CA ASN A 45 6.39 -4.69 -6.16
C ASN A 45 5.65 -5.38 -4.99
N PRO A 46 6.31 -5.58 -3.83
CA PRO A 46 5.71 -6.35 -2.72
C PRO A 46 4.35 -5.84 -2.24
N THR A 47 4.11 -4.53 -2.28
CA THR A 47 2.83 -3.92 -1.91
C THR A 47 1.72 -4.29 -2.91
N ALA A 48 2.00 -4.16 -4.21
CA ALA A 48 1.05 -4.53 -5.26
C ALA A 48 0.70 -6.01 -5.21
N LEU A 49 1.70 -6.88 -5.03
CA LEU A 49 1.49 -8.32 -4.89
C LEU A 49 0.66 -8.67 -3.66
N ALA A 50 0.89 -8.01 -2.52
CA ALA A 50 0.10 -8.21 -1.30
C ALA A 50 -1.38 -7.85 -1.51
N VAL A 51 -1.66 -6.74 -2.17
CA VAL A 51 -3.03 -6.32 -2.53
C VAL A 51 -3.68 -7.33 -3.47
N MET A 52 -2.99 -7.74 -4.53
CA MET A 52 -3.52 -8.71 -5.50
C MET A 52 -3.80 -10.08 -4.86
N ASP A 53 -2.93 -10.55 -3.96
CA ASP A 53 -3.10 -11.83 -3.27
C ASP A 53 -4.33 -11.80 -2.34
N ARG A 54 -4.58 -10.68 -1.65
CA ARG A 54 -5.80 -10.50 -0.87
C ARG A 54 -7.05 -10.68 -1.72
N TYR A 55 -7.13 -9.97 -2.83
CA TYR A 55 -8.30 -10.04 -3.70
C TYR A 55 -8.51 -11.40 -4.36
N LYS A 56 -7.44 -12.09 -4.74
CA LYS A 56 -7.53 -13.46 -5.26
C LYS A 56 -8.08 -14.43 -4.21
N LYS A 57 -7.68 -14.31 -2.95
CA LYS A 57 -8.18 -15.15 -1.85
C LYS A 57 -9.67 -14.92 -1.59
N ASP A 58 -10.13 -13.66 -1.69
CA ASP A 58 -11.52 -13.30 -1.49
C ASP A 58 -12.41 -13.57 -2.71
N GLY A 59 -11.83 -14.13 -3.79
CA GLY A 59 -12.54 -14.42 -5.04
C GLY A 59 -12.88 -13.17 -5.86
N PHE A 60 -12.32 -12.04 -5.49
CA PHE A 60 -12.51 -10.78 -6.19
C PHE A 60 -11.61 -10.75 -7.43
N LEU A 61 -12.22 -10.58 -8.58
CA LEU A 61 -11.50 -10.39 -9.84
C LEU A 61 -11.77 -8.98 -10.36
N PRO A 62 -10.75 -8.26 -10.86
CA PRO A 62 -10.98 -6.97 -11.50
C PRO A 62 -11.94 -7.18 -12.68
N GLU A 63 -12.93 -6.30 -12.79
CA GLU A 63 -13.94 -6.41 -13.86
C GLU A 63 -13.37 -6.08 -15.24
N ARG A 64 -12.13 -5.59 -15.31
CA ARG A 64 -11.44 -5.11 -16.52
C ARG A 64 -12.22 -4.05 -17.31
N GLU A 65 -13.24 -3.50 -16.68
CA GLU A 65 -14.05 -2.43 -17.26
C GLU A 65 -13.38 -1.06 -17.11
N TRP A 66 -12.46 -0.96 -16.15
CA TRP A 66 -11.72 0.26 -15.88
C TRP A 66 -10.49 0.36 -16.76
N SER A 67 -10.57 1.16 -17.81
CA SER A 67 -9.42 1.43 -18.68
C SER A 67 -8.64 2.63 -18.18
N ALA A 68 -7.40 2.42 -17.74
CA ALA A 68 -6.53 3.51 -17.32
C ALA A 68 -6.08 4.35 -18.53
N LYS A 69 -6.28 5.65 -18.45
CA LYS A 69 -5.74 6.64 -19.41
C LYS A 69 -4.29 6.98 -19.10
N THR A 70 -3.96 7.03 -17.82
CA THR A 70 -2.61 7.32 -17.33
C THR A 70 -2.28 6.35 -16.20
N ALA A 71 -1.09 5.76 -16.29
CA ALA A 71 -0.52 4.94 -15.22
C ALA A 71 0.88 5.43 -14.89
N ILE A 72 1.13 5.76 -13.63
CA ILE A 72 2.45 6.13 -13.13
C ILE A 72 2.87 5.11 -12.08
N HIS A 73 3.89 4.34 -12.41
CA HIS A 73 4.41 3.29 -11.56
C HIS A 73 5.11 3.83 -10.31
N PHE A 74 5.15 3.01 -9.28
CA PHE A 74 5.87 3.35 -8.06
C PHE A 74 7.36 3.61 -8.32
N SER A 75 7.88 4.65 -7.69
CA SER A 75 9.33 4.88 -7.61
C SER A 75 9.75 5.27 -6.19
N SER A 76 10.98 4.91 -5.82
CA SER A 76 11.54 5.23 -4.51
C SER A 76 11.67 6.75 -4.28
N ALA A 77 11.78 7.54 -5.35
CA ALA A 77 11.84 8.99 -5.28
C ALA A 77 10.47 9.62 -4.98
N LYS A 78 9.41 9.12 -5.65
CA LYS A 78 8.05 9.64 -5.50
C LYS A 78 7.32 9.08 -4.29
N LYS A 79 7.61 7.84 -3.90
CA LYS A 79 6.94 7.11 -2.81
C LYS A 79 5.45 6.86 -3.03
N TRP A 80 4.96 7.01 -4.26
CA TRP A 80 3.58 6.74 -4.66
C TRP A 80 3.50 6.20 -6.09
N SER A 81 2.36 5.62 -6.41
CA SER A 81 1.91 5.24 -7.75
C SER A 81 0.50 5.76 -7.96
N LEU A 82 0.06 5.93 -9.20
CA LEU A 82 -1.30 6.32 -9.54
C LEU A 82 -1.79 5.66 -10.83
N ALA A 83 -3.12 5.50 -10.91
CA ALA A 83 -3.83 5.20 -12.14
C ALA A 83 -5.03 6.14 -12.30
N ALA A 84 -5.15 6.76 -13.46
CA ALA A 84 -6.23 7.67 -13.80
C ALA A 84 -7.17 7.02 -14.83
N PHE A 85 -8.47 7.07 -14.55
CA PHE A 85 -9.54 6.50 -15.35
C PHE A 85 -10.50 7.60 -15.81
N GLU A 86 -10.93 7.55 -17.07
CA GLU A 86 -11.69 8.64 -17.69
C GLU A 86 -12.95 9.03 -16.89
N ASP A 87 -13.72 8.03 -16.46
CA ASP A 87 -15.01 8.24 -15.78
C ASP A 87 -14.95 8.02 -14.26
N LYS A 88 -13.75 7.81 -13.69
CA LYS A 88 -13.56 7.45 -12.27
C LYS A 88 -12.59 8.38 -11.55
N GLY A 89 -11.92 9.27 -12.27
CA GLY A 89 -10.87 10.12 -11.72
C GLY A 89 -9.55 9.37 -11.51
N THR A 90 -8.73 9.87 -10.63
CA THR A 90 -7.39 9.38 -10.35
C THR A 90 -7.33 8.75 -8.96
N TYR A 91 -6.82 7.53 -8.90
CA TYR A 91 -6.52 6.83 -7.65
C TYR A 91 -5.02 6.80 -7.42
N ILE A 92 -4.60 6.99 -6.16
CA ILE A 92 -3.20 7.14 -5.76
C ILE A 92 -2.95 6.23 -4.56
N LEU A 93 -1.83 5.51 -4.58
CA LEU A 93 -1.39 4.66 -3.48
C LEU A 93 0.05 4.96 -3.10
N GLY A 94 0.33 5.22 -1.83
CA GLY A 94 1.69 5.47 -1.38
C GLY A 94 1.81 6.09 0.01
N ALA A 95 2.96 6.70 0.27
CA ALA A 95 3.23 7.37 1.54
C ALA A 95 2.40 8.67 1.65
N ALA A 96 1.65 8.80 2.74
CA ALA A 96 0.72 9.91 2.95
C ALA A 96 1.39 11.27 2.89
N GLU A 97 2.60 11.40 3.44
CA GLU A 97 3.38 12.63 3.45
C GLU A 97 3.74 13.11 2.03
N PHE A 98 3.99 12.17 1.13
CA PHE A 98 4.35 12.47 -0.26
C PHE A 98 3.12 12.75 -1.13
N ILE A 99 1.97 12.18 -0.78
CA ILE A 99 0.72 12.39 -1.51
C ILE A 99 0.03 13.69 -1.08
N LEU A 100 -0.04 13.96 0.22
CA LEU A 100 -0.79 15.07 0.78
C LEU A 100 0.06 16.32 1.06
N GLY A 101 1.37 16.15 1.32
CA GLY A 101 2.22 17.27 1.68
C GLY A 101 1.64 18.09 2.82
N ASP A 102 1.46 19.40 2.60
CA ASP A 102 0.91 20.34 3.59
C ASP A 102 -0.58 20.11 3.91
N ALA A 103 -1.30 19.36 3.07
CA ALA A 103 -2.71 19.00 3.31
C ALA A 103 -2.87 17.82 4.29
N MET A 104 -1.77 17.23 4.75
CA MET A 104 -1.81 16.15 5.74
C MET A 104 -2.19 16.67 7.12
N THR A 105 -3.33 16.21 7.65
CA THR A 105 -3.83 16.61 8.97
C THR A 105 -3.10 15.88 10.10
N ASP A 106 -3.04 16.51 11.28
CA ASP A 106 -2.47 15.87 12.48
C ASP A 106 -3.26 14.64 12.91
N ALA A 107 -4.58 14.66 12.75
CA ALA A 107 -5.45 13.51 13.03
C ALA A 107 -5.10 12.30 12.16
N LEU A 108 -4.90 12.50 10.85
CA LEU A 108 -4.50 11.44 9.93
C LEU A 108 -3.09 10.93 10.25
N ARG A 109 -2.17 11.82 10.58
CA ARG A 109 -0.80 11.48 11.00
C ARG A 109 -0.78 10.60 12.24
N GLU A 110 -1.57 10.93 13.25
CA GLU A 110 -1.65 10.15 14.49
C GLU A 110 -2.34 8.80 14.26
N GLN A 111 -3.36 8.75 13.40
CA GLN A 111 -4.01 7.49 13.00
C GLN A 111 -3.03 6.55 12.28
N ILE A 112 -2.26 7.06 11.33
CA ILE A 112 -1.23 6.27 10.63
C ILE A 112 -0.18 5.76 11.62
N LYS A 113 0.29 6.60 12.53
CA LYS A 113 1.24 6.23 13.58
C LYS A 113 0.72 5.09 14.44
N THR A 114 -0.50 5.20 14.95
CA THR A 114 -1.15 4.16 15.76
C THR A 114 -1.28 2.83 14.99
N LEU A 115 -1.72 2.90 13.73
CA LEU A 115 -1.86 1.70 12.88
C LEU A 115 -0.52 1.06 12.51
N SER A 116 0.58 1.83 12.53
CA SER A 116 1.93 1.34 12.25
C SER A 116 2.59 0.65 13.45
N GLU A 117 2.00 0.77 14.64
CA GLU A 117 2.50 0.09 15.84
C GLU A 117 2.51 -1.43 15.65
N GLY A 118 3.50 -2.11 16.24
CA GLY A 118 3.66 -3.55 16.06
C GLY A 118 4.37 -3.96 14.76
N GLY A 119 4.98 -3.01 14.03
CA GLY A 119 5.80 -3.29 12.85
C GLY A 119 5.01 -3.36 11.54
N TYR A 120 3.80 -2.82 11.51
CA TYR A 120 3.01 -2.71 10.29
C TYR A 120 3.46 -1.53 9.43
N ARG A 121 3.33 -1.70 8.11
CA ARG A 121 3.42 -0.62 7.14
C ARG A 121 2.00 -0.13 6.83
N VAL A 122 1.82 1.18 6.83
CA VAL A 122 0.55 1.81 6.45
C VAL A 122 0.78 2.69 5.23
N VAL A 123 0.02 2.47 4.17
CA VAL A 123 0.03 3.29 2.97
C VAL A 123 -1.33 3.95 2.79
N LEU A 124 -1.32 5.17 2.28
CA LEU A 124 -2.53 5.91 1.97
C LEU A 124 -3.07 5.49 0.60
N PHE A 125 -4.36 5.23 0.53
CA PHE A 125 -5.14 5.19 -0.69
C PHE A 125 -5.97 6.47 -0.79
N ALA A 126 -5.80 7.20 -1.89
CA ALA A 126 -6.42 8.50 -2.09
C ALA A 126 -7.07 8.59 -3.47
N HIS A 127 -7.98 9.54 -3.62
CA HIS A 127 -8.72 9.78 -4.85
C HIS A 127 -8.74 11.28 -5.19
N SER A 128 -8.78 11.58 -6.48
CA SER A 128 -9.08 12.91 -7.03
C SER A 128 -10.00 12.78 -8.24
N ASP A 129 -10.98 13.67 -8.37
CA ASP A 129 -11.80 13.77 -9.57
C ASP A 129 -11.02 14.33 -10.78
N ASN A 130 -9.86 14.93 -10.53
CA ASN A 130 -9.01 15.51 -11.56
C ASN A 130 -8.05 14.47 -12.15
N MET A 131 -7.75 14.63 -13.44
CA MET A 131 -6.68 13.90 -14.10
C MET A 131 -5.30 14.46 -13.69
N PRO A 132 -4.25 13.64 -13.63
CA PRO A 132 -2.92 14.14 -13.37
C PRO A 132 -2.45 15.02 -14.53
N PRO A 133 -1.63 16.06 -14.26
CA PRO A 133 -1.07 16.88 -15.33
C PRO A 133 -0.11 16.09 -16.21
N GLU A 134 -0.11 16.38 -17.50
CA GLU A 134 0.80 15.78 -18.49
C GLU A 134 2.19 16.45 -18.39
N VAL A 135 3.01 15.97 -17.47
CA VAL A 135 4.38 16.44 -17.25
C VAL A 135 5.36 15.28 -17.30
N GLU A 136 6.58 15.56 -17.76
CA GLU A 136 7.63 14.56 -17.78
C GLU A 136 7.87 13.97 -16.38
N GLY A 137 7.93 12.66 -16.30
CA GLY A 137 8.07 11.94 -15.03
C GLY A 137 6.78 11.84 -14.20
N GLY A 138 5.68 12.48 -14.60
CA GLY A 138 4.37 12.44 -13.95
C GLY A 138 4.29 13.23 -12.65
N ALA A 139 3.12 13.77 -12.34
CA ALA A 139 2.83 14.50 -11.12
C ALA A 139 1.46 14.11 -10.55
N LEU A 140 1.22 14.52 -9.31
CA LEU A 140 -0.06 14.31 -8.63
C LEU A 140 -1.13 15.25 -9.18
N PRO A 141 -2.41 14.82 -9.24
CA PRO A 141 -3.52 15.70 -9.58
C PRO A 141 -3.79 16.70 -8.46
N GLU A 142 -4.61 17.70 -8.73
CA GLU A 142 -5.16 18.59 -7.72
C GLU A 142 -6.30 17.93 -6.92
N ASN A 143 -6.66 18.53 -5.78
CA ASN A 143 -7.83 18.15 -4.96
C ASN A 143 -7.84 16.66 -4.55
N ILE A 144 -6.74 16.21 -3.97
CA ILE A 144 -6.59 14.83 -3.49
C ILE A 144 -7.33 14.67 -2.16
N THR A 145 -8.17 13.64 -2.09
CA THR A 145 -8.92 13.26 -0.89
C THR A 145 -8.44 11.90 -0.38
N PRO A 146 -8.01 11.77 0.90
CA PRO A 146 -7.76 10.49 1.53
C PRO A 146 -9.05 9.65 1.60
N VAL A 147 -9.02 8.40 1.14
CA VAL A 147 -10.22 7.55 1.13
C VAL A 147 -10.06 6.27 1.94
N ALA A 148 -8.85 5.73 2.03
CA ALA A 148 -8.58 4.57 2.88
C ALA A 148 -7.10 4.49 3.31
N LEU A 149 -6.85 3.73 4.37
CA LEU A 149 -5.51 3.32 4.79
C LEU A 149 -5.36 1.82 4.58
N VAL A 150 -4.30 1.42 3.93
CA VAL A 150 -3.97 0.01 3.69
C VAL A 150 -2.85 -0.40 4.65
N ARG A 151 -3.17 -1.32 5.56
CA ARG A 151 -2.24 -1.83 6.56
C ARG A 151 -1.61 -3.13 6.07
N ILE A 152 -0.29 -3.17 6.02
CA ILE A 152 0.48 -4.25 5.42
C ILE A 152 1.48 -4.80 6.43
N THR A 153 1.65 -6.10 6.46
CA THR A 153 2.63 -6.78 7.31
C THR A 153 3.53 -7.69 6.49
N ASP A 154 4.75 -7.91 7.00
CA ASP A 154 5.64 -8.94 6.48
C ASP A 154 5.17 -10.32 6.94
N CYS A 155 5.19 -11.30 6.05
CA CYS A 155 4.90 -12.69 6.42
C CYS A 155 6.10 -13.27 7.16
N ILE A 156 5.91 -13.58 8.44
CA ILE A 156 6.94 -14.22 9.28
C ILE A 156 6.98 -15.70 8.95
N ARG A 157 8.20 -16.26 8.82
CA ARG A 157 8.39 -17.70 8.65
C ARG A 157 7.83 -18.47 9.85
N LYS A 158 7.15 -19.56 9.59
CA LYS A 158 6.54 -20.39 10.65
C LYS A 158 7.57 -20.92 11.64
N GLU A 159 8.79 -21.17 11.17
CA GLU A 159 9.91 -21.70 11.95
C GLU A 159 10.64 -20.62 12.76
N ALA A 160 10.49 -19.34 12.43
CA ALA A 160 11.22 -18.24 13.05
C ALA A 160 11.06 -18.19 14.58
N PRO A 161 9.85 -18.32 15.17
CA PRO A 161 9.70 -18.31 16.62
C PRO A 161 10.45 -19.44 17.31
N ALA A 162 10.41 -20.65 16.75
CA ALA A 162 11.11 -21.83 17.32
C ALA A 162 12.62 -21.67 17.22
N THR A 163 13.12 -21.15 16.10
CA THR A 163 14.53 -20.88 15.88
C THR A 163 15.06 -19.80 16.83
N LEU A 164 14.33 -18.71 17.02
CA LEU A 164 14.70 -17.65 17.98
C LEU A 164 14.71 -18.16 19.42
N LYS A 165 13.73 -18.98 19.80
CA LYS A 165 13.67 -19.61 21.12
C LYS A 165 14.88 -20.52 21.33
N TYR A 166 15.24 -21.35 20.36
CA TYR A 166 16.43 -22.21 20.44
C TYR A 166 17.71 -21.40 20.71
N PHE A 167 17.93 -20.30 20.02
CA PHE A 167 19.08 -19.44 20.24
C PHE A 167 19.05 -18.71 21.59
N ALA A 168 17.89 -18.38 22.12
CA ALA A 168 17.76 -17.75 23.43
C ALA A 168 18.07 -18.72 24.60
N GLU A 169 17.96 -20.02 24.36
CA GLU A 169 18.23 -21.07 25.35
C GLU A 169 19.70 -21.54 25.34
N GLN A 170 20.54 -21.08 24.38
CA GLN A 170 21.97 -21.40 24.27
C GLN A 170 22.86 -20.33 24.94
#